data_45d9d179a9a57247d01929ece391bf06
#
_entry.id   45d9d179a9a57247d01929ece391bf06
#
_cell.length_a   1.000
_cell.length_b   1.000
_cell.length_c   1.000
_cell.angle_alpha   90.00
_cell.angle_beta   90.00
_cell.angle_gamma   90.00
#
_symmetry.space_group_name_H-M   'P 1'
#
loop_
_entity.id
_entity.type
_entity.pdbx_description
1 polymer ?
#
loop_
_entity_poly.entity_id
_entity_poly.type
_entity_poly.pdbx_seq_one_letter_code
_entity_poly.pdbx_strand_id
1 'polypeptide(L)'
;MGRMIIFSNSSILACPDKKDVKQVHIVFNKVGDDYDKLNSLFIKFSLRQDGAIRSTTPEIFQMCFTYTLMAKIAPTWNVLGFDYLVNNRDFLIANGIQEGVKYQIVSDESYTDLTLKPVNINIIKATEDIAPGEYVRVLPSLNKAVVEECNKTLPEVGSFKFYKDIRRHWKNIHGYRLPDDETSYYMIRFWRGEPLTYPDICVTRHLPIITPMPRPKEASIC
;
A
#
# COMPACT_ATOMS: atom_id res chain seq x y z
N MET A 1 11.82 2.37 -6.15
CA MET A 1 12.92 1.40 -6.32
C MET A 1 12.46 -0.05 -6.07
N GLY A 2 12.05 -0.44 -4.87
CA GLY A 2 11.67 -1.82 -4.53
C GLY A 2 10.71 -2.48 -5.53
N ARG A 3 9.61 -1.81 -5.92
CA ARG A 3 8.66 -2.34 -6.92
C ARG A 3 9.32 -2.63 -8.28
N MET A 4 10.24 -1.80 -8.74
CA MET A 4 10.92 -2.03 -10.03
C MET A 4 11.75 -3.31 -10.01
N ILE A 5 12.42 -3.61 -8.89
CA ILE A 5 13.17 -4.85 -8.68
C ILE A 5 12.24 -6.06 -8.72
N ILE A 6 11.14 -6.02 -7.95
CA ILE A 6 10.15 -7.09 -7.84
C ILE A 6 9.52 -7.44 -9.20
N PHE A 7 9.21 -6.44 -10.03
CA PHE A 7 8.61 -6.66 -11.34
C PHE A 7 9.63 -7.04 -12.43
N SER A 8 10.92 -6.83 -12.18
CA SER A 8 11.99 -7.26 -13.10
C SER A 8 12.39 -8.72 -12.92
N ASN A 9 12.11 -9.32 -11.74
CA ASN A 9 12.44 -10.71 -11.45
C ASN A 9 11.42 -11.32 -10.47
N SER A 10 10.83 -12.47 -10.85
CA SER A 10 9.78 -13.14 -10.07
C SER A 10 10.28 -13.90 -8.85
N SER A 11 11.56 -14.28 -8.81
CA SER A 11 12.17 -15.07 -7.71
C SER A 11 12.76 -14.21 -6.60
N ILE A 12 12.85 -12.89 -6.80
CA ILE A 12 13.44 -11.95 -5.84
C ILE A 12 12.33 -11.28 -5.02
N LEU A 13 12.54 -11.24 -3.69
CA LEU A 13 11.73 -10.42 -2.79
C LEU A 13 12.49 -9.14 -2.45
N ALA A 14 11.80 -8.03 -2.36
CA ALA A 14 12.43 -6.77 -1.98
C ALA A 14 11.49 -5.88 -1.17
N CYS A 15 12.07 -5.05 -0.29
CA CYS A 15 11.32 -4.06 0.48
C CYS A 15 12.22 -2.85 0.73
N PRO A 16 11.72 -1.61 0.59
CA PRO A 16 12.43 -0.43 1.06
C PRO A 16 12.69 -0.52 2.56
N ASP A 17 13.85 -0.06 3.00
CA ASP A 17 14.12 0.04 4.43
C ASP A 17 13.19 1.07 5.08
N LYS A 18 12.75 0.80 6.31
CA LYS A 18 11.82 1.68 7.05
C LYS A 18 12.49 2.95 7.58
N LYS A 19 13.79 2.90 7.82
CA LYS A 19 14.55 4.00 8.44
C LYS A 19 15.32 4.81 7.41
N ASP A 20 15.80 4.15 6.36
CA ASP A 20 16.54 4.78 5.27
C ASP A 20 15.88 4.51 3.92
N VAL A 21 15.16 5.50 3.41
CA VAL A 21 14.46 5.43 2.10
C VAL A 21 15.39 5.20 0.90
N LYS A 22 16.70 5.39 1.08
CA LYS A 22 17.70 5.12 0.05
C LYS A 22 18.14 3.65 0.03
N GLN A 23 17.82 2.89 1.05
CA GLN A 23 18.14 1.47 1.16
C GLN A 23 16.97 0.59 0.76
N VAL A 24 17.31 -0.58 0.20
CA VAL A 24 16.37 -1.63 -0.17
C VAL A 24 16.92 -2.96 0.31
N HIS A 25 16.15 -3.69 1.10
CA HIS A 25 16.44 -5.08 1.42
C HIS A 25 16.04 -5.95 0.24
N ILE A 26 16.91 -6.88 -0.15
CA ILE A 26 16.66 -7.81 -1.24
C ILE A 26 16.93 -9.22 -0.70
N VAL A 27 15.95 -10.11 -0.84
CA VAL A 27 16.04 -11.52 -0.49
C VAL A 27 15.99 -12.33 -1.78
N PHE A 28 16.96 -13.22 -1.96
CA PHE A 28 17.09 -14.06 -3.14
C PHE A 28 17.64 -15.44 -2.77
N ASN A 29 17.43 -16.41 -3.66
CA ASN A 29 18.00 -17.74 -3.46
C ASN A 29 19.49 -17.74 -3.83
N LYS A 30 20.33 -18.20 -2.90
CA LYS A 30 21.78 -18.29 -3.13
C LYS A 30 22.15 -19.39 -4.13
N VAL A 31 21.28 -20.39 -4.30
CA VAL A 31 21.48 -21.51 -5.23
C VAL A 31 20.74 -21.19 -6.54
N GLY A 32 21.47 -21.06 -7.64
CA GLY A 32 20.91 -20.78 -8.96
C GLY A 32 21.33 -19.41 -9.51
N ASP A 33 20.63 -18.95 -10.56
CA ASP A 33 20.98 -17.74 -11.35
C ASP A 33 20.54 -16.42 -10.73
N ASP A 34 19.93 -16.43 -9.51
CA ASP A 34 19.34 -15.22 -8.94
C ASP A 34 20.37 -14.13 -8.64
N TYR A 35 21.59 -14.53 -8.29
CA TYR A 35 22.67 -13.58 -8.04
C TYR A 35 23.14 -12.86 -9.32
N ASP A 36 23.26 -13.57 -10.42
CA ASP A 36 23.64 -12.96 -11.72
C ASP A 36 22.55 -12.03 -12.22
N LYS A 37 21.28 -12.43 -12.07
CA LYS A 37 20.13 -11.57 -12.36
C LYS A 37 20.12 -10.32 -11.47
N LEU A 38 20.50 -10.46 -10.19
CA LEU A 38 20.60 -9.35 -9.26
C LEU A 38 21.69 -8.35 -9.67
N ASN A 39 22.87 -8.83 -10.12
CA ASN A 39 23.94 -7.97 -10.64
C ASN A 39 23.47 -7.13 -11.85
N SER A 40 22.69 -7.73 -12.75
CA SER A 40 22.09 -7.01 -13.87
C SER A 40 21.14 -5.90 -13.40
N LEU A 41 20.37 -6.14 -12.32
CA LEU A 41 19.49 -5.14 -11.74
C LEU A 41 20.28 -4.02 -11.03
N PHE A 42 21.42 -4.32 -10.41
CA PHE A 42 22.29 -3.32 -9.80
C PHE A 42 22.77 -2.32 -10.85
N ILE A 43 23.24 -2.81 -12.00
CA ILE A 43 23.66 -1.96 -13.11
C ILE A 43 22.46 -1.15 -13.64
N LYS A 44 21.34 -1.81 -13.95
CA LYS A 44 20.14 -1.19 -14.52
C LYS A 44 19.56 -0.06 -13.66
N PHE A 45 19.60 -0.20 -12.35
CA PHE A 45 19.01 0.76 -11.42
C PHE A 45 20.04 1.61 -10.66
N SER A 46 21.32 1.54 -11.05
CA SER A 46 22.42 2.23 -10.39
C SER A 46 22.47 1.97 -8.89
N LEU A 47 22.26 0.70 -8.51
CA LEU A 47 22.32 0.25 -7.13
C LEU A 47 23.73 -0.17 -6.77
N ARG A 48 24.06 -0.07 -5.49
CA ARG A 48 25.31 -0.58 -4.93
C ARG A 48 24.98 -1.48 -3.75
N GLN A 49 25.68 -2.62 -3.66
CA GLN A 49 25.58 -3.49 -2.52
C GLN A 49 26.15 -2.78 -1.28
N ASP A 50 25.42 -2.83 -0.18
CA ASP A 50 25.84 -2.34 1.12
C ASP A 50 26.11 -3.52 2.06
N GLY A 51 27.40 -3.73 2.35
CA GLY A 51 27.87 -4.83 3.19
C GLY A 51 27.91 -6.19 2.50
N ALA A 52 28.14 -7.24 3.30
CA ALA A 52 28.24 -8.62 2.83
C ALA A 52 26.87 -9.29 2.71
N ILE A 53 26.76 -10.22 1.79
CA ILE A 53 25.58 -11.13 1.68
C ILE A 53 25.58 -12.04 2.93
N ARG A 54 24.44 -12.12 3.58
CA ARG A 54 24.24 -12.91 4.80
C ARG A 54 22.92 -13.66 4.76
N SER A 55 22.76 -14.64 5.63
CA SER A 55 21.49 -15.32 5.82
C SER A 55 20.40 -14.33 6.25
N THR A 56 19.21 -14.50 5.69
CA THR A 56 18.05 -13.65 5.99
C THR A 56 17.48 -14.03 7.35
N THR A 57 17.12 -13.04 8.16
CA THR A 57 16.33 -13.27 9.38
C THR A 57 14.85 -13.39 9.04
N PRO A 58 14.04 -14.09 9.89
CA PRO A 58 12.60 -14.20 9.69
C PRO A 58 11.89 -12.84 9.51
N GLU A 59 12.30 -11.83 10.26
CA GLU A 59 11.71 -10.50 10.22
C GLU A 59 11.96 -9.81 8.87
N ILE A 60 13.20 -9.87 8.36
CA ILE A 60 13.55 -9.30 7.05
C ILE A 60 12.84 -10.08 5.94
N PHE A 61 12.78 -11.40 6.05
CA PHE A 61 12.05 -12.23 5.08
C PHE A 61 10.57 -11.85 5.05
N GLN A 62 9.91 -11.83 6.21
CA GLN A 62 8.50 -11.45 6.33
C GLN A 62 8.22 -10.07 5.75
N MET A 63 9.07 -9.10 6.03
CA MET A 63 8.94 -7.73 5.53
C MET A 63 9.05 -7.70 3.99
N CYS A 64 10.05 -8.36 3.41
CA CYS A 64 10.25 -8.43 1.97
C CYS A 64 9.13 -9.23 1.27
N PHE A 65 8.70 -10.35 1.87
CA PHE A 65 7.61 -11.16 1.37
C PHE A 65 6.30 -10.36 1.34
N THR A 66 5.94 -9.73 2.47
CA THR A 66 4.72 -8.91 2.59
C THR A 66 4.71 -7.78 1.55
N TYR A 67 5.79 -7.00 1.47
CA TYR A 67 5.87 -5.90 0.50
C TYR A 67 5.77 -6.40 -0.95
N THR A 68 6.46 -7.49 -1.27
CA THR A 68 6.44 -8.08 -2.61
C THR A 68 5.05 -8.60 -2.97
N LEU A 69 4.40 -9.33 -2.05
CA LEU A 69 3.04 -9.82 -2.24
C LEU A 69 2.08 -8.68 -2.52
N MET A 70 2.05 -7.65 -1.65
CA MET A 70 1.17 -6.50 -1.80
C MET A 70 1.41 -5.75 -3.11
N ALA A 71 2.67 -5.63 -3.55
CA ALA A 71 2.99 -4.99 -4.82
C ALA A 71 2.47 -5.79 -6.03
N LYS A 72 2.53 -7.13 -5.96
CA LYS A 72 2.14 -8.01 -7.07
C LYS A 72 0.63 -8.18 -7.21
N ILE A 73 -0.12 -8.16 -6.11
CA ILE A 73 -1.58 -8.32 -6.16
C ILE A 73 -2.33 -7.02 -6.48
N ALA A 74 -1.68 -5.85 -6.31
CA ALA A 74 -2.27 -4.57 -6.67
C ALA A 74 -2.39 -4.42 -8.20
N PRO A 75 -3.43 -3.74 -8.69
CA PRO A 75 -4.53 -3.09 -7.99
C PRO A 75 -5.76 -3.97 -7.80
N THR A 76 -5.71 -5.25 -8.13
CA THR A 76 -6.86 -6.16 -7.97
C THR A 76 -7.23 -6.28 -6.50
N TRP A 77 -6.23 -6.50 -5.65
CA TRP A 77 -6.34 -6.47 -4.21
C TRP A 77 -5.66 -5.23 -3.67
N ASN A 78 -6.38 -4.43 -2.89
CA ASN A 78 -5.89 -3.17 -2.35
C ASN A 78 -5.79 -3.23 -0.85
N VAL A 79 -4.63 -2.83 -0.31
CA VAL A 79 -4.38 -2.79 1.14
C VAL A 79 -5.28 -1.75 1.80
N LEU A 80 -5.94 -2.14 2.88
CA LEU A 80 -6.76 -1.28 3.71
C LEU A 80 -6.39 -1.47 5.19
N GLY A 81 -5.87 -0.44 5.81
CA GLY A 81 -5.30 -0.55 7.15
C GLY A 81 -4.05 -1.42 7.16
N PHE A 82 -3.89 -2.20 8.22
CA PHE A 82 -2.70 -3.03 8.43
C PHE A 82 -2.89 -4.49 8.02
N ASP A 83 -4.14 -4.97 7.98
CA ASP A 83 -4.46 -6.39 7.91
C ASP A 83 -5.65 -6.74 7.02
N TYR A 84 -6.14 -5.79 6.20
CA TYR A 84 -7.24 -6.03 5.26
C TYR A 84 -6.81 -5.78 3.81
N LEU A 85 -7.41 -6.56 2.90
CA LEU A 85 -7.33 -6.38 1.46
C LEU A 85 -8.74 -6.30 0.90
N VAL A 86 -9.00 -5.32 0.05
CA VAL A 86 -10.27 -5.17 -0.67
C VAL A 86 -10.12 -5.75 -2.06
N ASN A 87 -11.04 -6.67 -2.45
CA ASN A 87 -11.07 -7.28 -3.78
C ASN A 87 -11.87 -6.41 -4.75
N ASN A 88 -11.37 -5.23 -5.05
CA ASN A 88 -11.97 -4.36 -6.07
C ASN A 88 -10.94 -3.32 -6.51
N ARG A 89 -10.62 -3.32 -7.80
CA ARG A 89 -9.71 -2.35 -8.41
C ARG A 89 -10.18 -0.90 -8.25
N ASP A 90 -11.47 -0.69 -8.32
CA ASP A 90 -12.11 0.63 -8.32
C ASP A 90 -12.85 0.91 -7.00
N PHE A 91 -12.43 0.27 -5.91
CA PHE A 91 -13.09 0.31 -4.60
C PHE A 91 -13.26 1.73 -4.04
N LEU A 92 -12.40 2.67 -4.41
CA LEU A 92 -12.51 4.06 -3.98
C LEU A 92 -13.78 4.74 -4.49
N ILE A 93 -14.24 4.39 -5.70
CA ILE A 93 -15.47 4.95 -6.29
C ILE A 93 -16.69 4.05 -6.07
N ALA A 94 -16.48 2.79 -5.73
CA ALA A 94 -17.57 1.86 -5.46
C ALA A 94 -18.36 2.25 -4.20
N ASN A 95 -19.64 1.95 -4.20
CA ASN A 95 -20.53 2.18 -3.07
C ASN A 95 -20.90 0.86 -2.40
N GLY A 96 -21.23 0.93 -1.09
CA GLY A 96 -21.71 -0.21 -0.32
C GLY A 96 -20.61 -1.20 0.05
N ILE A 97 -21.02 -2.44 0.26
CA ILE A 97 -20.17 -3.51 0.77
C ILE A 97 -19.26 -4.04 -0.34
N GLN A 98 -17.99 -4.12 -0.05
CA GLN A 98 -16.95 -4.71 -0.89
C GLN A 98 -16.50 -6.05 -0.29
N GLU A 99 -16.19 -7.02 -1.14
CA GLU A 99 -15.57 -8.27 -0.70
C GLU A 99 -14.10 -8.03 -0.37
N GLY A 100 -13.61 -8.72 0.64
CA GLY A 100 -12.23 -8.60 1.05
C GLY A 100 -11.75 -9.76 1.89
N VAL A 101 -10.51 -9.69 2.33
CA VAL A 101 -9.93 -10.64 3.26
C VAL A 101 -9.20 -9.91 4.38
N LYS A 102 -9.32 -10.44 5.59
CA LYS A 102 -8.34 -10.17 6.63
C LYS A 102 -7.16 -11.10 6.41
N TYR A 103 -5.94 -10.56 6.36
CA TYR A 103 -4.74 -11.35 6.17
C TYR A 103 -3.78 -11.24 7.34
N GLN A 104 -2.99 -12.28 7.54
CA GLN A 104 -1.89 -12.30 8.50
C GLN A 104 -0.73 -13.07 7.89
N ILE A 105 0.47 -12.52 7.96
CA ILE A 105 1.71 -13.13 7.51
C ILE A 105 2.63 -13.27 8.71
N VAL A 106 3.08 -14.50 8.97
CA VAL A 106 4.01 -14.82 10.05
C VAL A 106 5.12 -15.70 9.49
N SER A 107 6.37 -15.30 9.70
CA SER A 107 7.55 -16.07 9.28
C SER A 107 8.34 -16.51 10.49
N ASP A 108 8.82 -17.73 10.45
CA ASP A 108 9.87 -18.24 11.35
C ASP A 108 11.12 -18.67 10.56
N GLU A 109 12.00 -19.45 11.14
CA GLU A 109 13.22 -19.92 10.50
C GLU A 109 12.98 -20.95 9.38
N SER A 110 11.83 -21.61 9.37
CA SER A 110 11.55 -22.77 8.54
C SER A 110 10.47 -22.53 7.48
N TYR A 111 9.46 -21.69 7.80
CA TYR A 111 8.30 -21.46 6.93
C TYR A 111 7.71 -20.06 7.09
N THR A 112 6.83 -19.74 6.18
CA THR A 112 6.01 -18.52 6.23
C THR A 112 4.54 -18.89 6.06
N ASP A 113 3.73 -18.55 7.06
CA ASP A 113 2.28 -18.74 7.03
C ASP A 113 1.58 -17.49 6.51
N LEU A 114 0.68 -17.69 5.56
CA LEU A 114 -0.29 -16.70 5.10
C LEU A 114 -1.70 -17.19 5.49
N THR A 115 -2.27 -16.55 6.49
CA THR A 115 -3.67 -16.79 6.89
C THR A 115 -4.59 -15.79 6.21
N LEU A 116 -5.65 -16.26 5.57
CA LEU A 116 -6.68 -15.44 4.92
C LEU A 116 -8.05 -15.75 5.54
N LYS A 117 -8.81 -14.70 5.88
CA LYS A 117 -10.19 -14.81 6.39
C LYS A 117 -11.10 -13.91 5.56
N PRO A 118 -12.05 -14.47 4.79
CA PRO A 118 -13.01 -13.68 4.01
C PRO A 118 -13.83 -12.74 4.89
N VAL A 119 -13.98 -11.51 4.46
CA VAL A 119 -14.75 -10.46 5.15
C VAL A 119 -15.50 -9.57 4.16
N ASN A 120 -16.57 -8.97 4.64
CA ASN A 120 -17.22 -7.85 3.97
C ASN A 120 -16.68 -6.53 4.54
N ILE A 121 -16.36 -5.60 3.66
CA ILE A 121 -15.77 -4.29 4.00
C ILE A 121 -16.68 -3.20 3.47
N ASN A 122 -17.16 -2.32 4.34
CA ASN A 122 -17.92 -1.13 3.96
C ASN A 122 -17.14 0.13 4.34
N ILE A 123 -16.64 0.84 3.34
CA ILE A 123 -15.95 2.12 3.51
C ILE A 123 -17.01 3.21 3.44
N ILE A 124 -17.26 3.86 4.58
CA ILE A 124 -18.25 4.93 4.69
C ILE A 124 -17.62 6.22 4.17
N LYS A 125 -18.03 6.63 2.98
CA LYS A 125 -17.61 7.90 2.39
C LYS A 125 -18.24 9.06 3.14
N ALA A 126 -17.54 10.18 3.21
CA ALA A 126 -18.12 11.41 3.70
C ALA A 126 -19.20 11.89 2.69
N THR A 127 -20.40 12.11 3.16
CA THR A 127 -21.52 12.66 2.37
C THR A 127 -21.51 14.18 2.32
N GLU A 128 -20.78 14.80 3.24
CA GLU A 128 -20.63 16.24 3.39
C GLU A 128 -19.14 16.59 3.42
N ASP A 129 -18.81 17.80 3.05
CA ASP A 129 -17.46 18.33 3.12
C ASP A 129 -16.93 18.24 4.56
N ILE A 130 -15.69 17.79 4.69
CA ILE A 130 -15.00 17.70 5.97
C ILE A 130 -14.37 19.05 6.26
N ALA A 131 -14.73 19.67 7.38
CA ALA A 131 -14.25 21.00 7.72
C ALA A 131 -12.82 20.98 8.29
N PRO A 132 -12.04 22.07 8.13
CA PRO A 132 -10.78 22.25 8.84
C PRO A 132 -10.93 22.06 10.35
N GLY A 133 -9.99 21.36 10.97
CA GLY A 133 -10.00 20.99 12.38
C GLY A 133 -10.68 19.65 12.69
N GLU A 134 -11.43 19.06 11.76
CA GLU A 134 -12.03 17.74 11.96
C GLU A 134 -10.98 16.64 11.96
N TYR A 135 -11.22 15.61 12.80
CA TYR A 135 -10.47 14.38 12.79
C TYR A 135 -11.00 13.42 11.73
N VAL A 136 -10.08 12.83 11.00
CA VAL A 136 -10.36 11.92 9.88
C VAL A 136 -9.52 10.65 9.97
N ARG A 137 -9.88 9.68 9.12
CA ARG A 137 -9.08 8.49 8.81
C ARG A 137 -8.61 8.59 7.37
N VAL A 138 -7.35 8.28 7.12
CA VAL A 138 -6.75 8.41 5.78
C VAL A 138 -6.30 7.07 5.24
N LEU A 139 -6.64 6.82 3.99
CA LEU A 139 -6.21 5.63 3.28
C LEU A 139 -4.73 5.75 2.83
N PRO A 140 -4.00 4.64 2.69
CA PRO A 140 -4.41 3.27 2.97
C PRO A 140 -4.35 2.88 4.44
N SER A 141 -3.60 3.62 5.28
CA SER A 141 -3.22 3.21 6.64
C SER A 141 -4.37 3.22 7.65
N LEU A 142 -5.46 3.94 7.38
CA LEU A 142 -6.54 4.25 8.32
C LEU A 142 -6.08 5.02 9.58
N ASN A 143 -4.90 5.63 9.53
CA ASN A 143 -4.38 6.43 10.61
C ASN A 143 -5.28 7.65 10.85
N LYS A 144 -5.38 8.03 12.13
CA LYS A 144 -6.07 9.25 12.54
C LYS A 144 -5.21 10.47 12.17
N ALA A 145 -5.85 11.48 11.60
CA ALA A 145 -5.22 12.74 11.23
C ALA A 145 -6.22 13.90 11.36
N VAL A 146 -5.78 15.12 11.14
CA VAL A 146 -6.60 16.34 11.17
C VAL A 146 -6.59 16.98 9.79
N VAL A 147 -7.75 17.44 9.34
CA VAL A 147 -7.87 18.27 8.15
C VAL A 147 -7.45 19.69 8.51
N GLU A 148 -6.49 20.25 7.78
CA GLU A 148 -6.09 21.65 7.94
C GLU A 148 -6.79 22.57 6.96
N GLU A 149 -6.87 22.12 5.70
CA GLU A 149 -7.45 22.90 4.61
C GLU A 149 -8.23 21.99 3.65
N CYS A 150 -9.22 22.58 3.00
CA CYS A 150 -10.02 21.95 1.95
C CYS A 150 -9.82 22.74 0.65
N ASN A 151 -9.33 22.07 -0.39
CA ASN A 151 -9.02 22.69 -1.66
C ASN A 151 -9.80 22.03 -2.80
N LYS A 152 -10.51 22.81 -3.59
CA LYS A 152 -11.24 22.31 -4.79
C LYS A 152 -10.31 21.94 -5.94
N THR A 153 -9.13 22.51 -5.95
CA THR A 153 -8.08 22.28 -6.95
C THR A 153 -6.78 21.89 -6.26
N LEU A 154 -5.88 21.28 -7.00
CA LEU A 154 -4.56 20.90 -6.46
C LEU A 154 -3.82 22.14 -5.93
N PRO A 155 -3.37 22.13 -4.66
CA PRO A 155 -2.61 23.24 -4.10
C PRO A 155 -1.32 23.49 -4.88
N GLU A 156 -1.01 24.75 -5.13
CA GLU A 156 0.22 25.14 -5.83
C GLU A 156 1.48 24.83 -4.99
N VAL A 157 1.32 24.86 -3.66
CA VAL A 157 2.38 24.53 -2.71
C VAL A 157 2.31 23.04 -2.38
N GLY A 158 3.23 22.23 -2.93
CA GLY A 158 3.27 20.80 -2.67
C GLY A 158 4.19 20.06 -3.62
N SER A 159 4.25 18.74 -3.45
CA SER A 159 5.12 17.85 -4.24
C SER A 159 4.58 17.54 -5.63
N PHE A 160 3.34 17.90 -5.93
CA PHE A 160 2.65 17.55 -7.17
C PHE A 160 2.24 18.80 -7.94
N LYS A 161 2.48 18.81 -9.26
CA LYS A 161 2.08 19.90 -10.16
C LYS A 161 0.76 19.65 -10.88
N PHE A 162 0.44 18.39 -11.11
CA PHE A 162 -0.75 17.99 -11.86
C PHE A 162 -1.41 16.77 -11.22
N TYR A 163 -2.70 16.65 -11.41
CA TYR A 163 -3.48 15.49 -10.94
C TYR A 163 -2.91 14.15 -11.41
N LYS A 164 -2.42 14.07 -12.66
CA LYS A 164 -1.76 12.87 -13.19
C LYS A 164 -0.55 12.42 -12.35
N ASP A 165 0.14 13.35 -11.67
CA ASP A 165 1.28 13.03 -10.84
C ASP A 165 0.84 12.39 -9.53
N ILE A 166 -0.26 12.89 -8.94
CA ILE A 166 -0.91 12.26 -7.77
C ILE A 166 -1.40 10.86 -8.13
N ARG A 167 -2.12 10.69 -9.26
CA ARG A 167 -2.57 9.37 -9.72
C ARG A 167 -1.41 8.40 -9.87
N ARG A 168 -0.32 8.84 -10.47
CA ARG A 168 0.90 8.03 -10.62
C ARG A 168 1.51 7.68 -9.28
N HIS A 169 1.59 8.65 -8.36
CA HIS A 169 2.09 8.45 -7.00
C HIS A 169 1.26 7.41 -6.25
N TRP A 170 -0.05 7.59 -6.20
CA TRP A 170 -0.97 6.66 -5.52
C TRP A 170 -0.91 5.24 -6.08
N LYS A 171 -0.84 5.12 -7.41
CA LYS A 171 -0.67 3.82 -8.06
C LYS A 171 0.68 3.18 -7.70
N ASN A 172 1.76 3.93 -7.76
CA ASN A 172 3.11 3.38 -7.60
C ASN A 172 3.48 3.11 -6.13
N ILE A 173 3.01 3.94 -5.20
CA ILE A 173 3.34 3.82 -3.77
C ILE A 173 2.31 2.94 -3.06
N HIS A 174 1.04 3.21 -3.26
CA HIS A 174 -0.05 2.55 -2.52
C HIS A 174 -0.74 1.43 -3.30
N GLY A 175 -0.56 1.36 -4.62
CA GLY A 175 -1.27 0.42 -5.48
C GLY A 175 -2.69 0.87 -5.85
N TYR A 176 -3.16 2.00 -5.34
CA TYR A 176 -4.50 2.52 -5.51
C TYR A 176 -4.71 3.17 -6.88
N ARG A 177 -5.84 2.87 -7.48
CA ARG A 177 -6.29 3.56 -8.69
C ARG A 177 -7.24 4.69 -8.31
N LEU A 178 -6.75 5.92 -8.43
CA LEU A 178 -7.61 7.10 -8.33
C LEU A 178 -8.48 7.24 -9.59
N PRO A 179 -9.66 7.90 -9.50
CA PRO A 179 -10.53 8.22 -10.63
C PRO A 179 -9.79 8.91 -11.77
N ASP A 180 -10.39 8.92 -12.96
CA ASP A 180 -9.82 9.63 -14.09
C ASP A 180 -10.06 11.14 -13.96
N ASP A 181 -11.20 11.53 -13.43
CA ASP A 181 -11.55 12.92 -13.14
C ASP A 181 -10.89 13.39 -11.84
N GLU A 182 -10.43 14.63 -11.85
CA GLU A 182 -9.86 15.29 -10.69
C GLU A 182 -10.93 15.50 -9.61
N THR A 183 -10.55 15.20 -8.36
CA THR A 183 -11.39 15.37 -7.17
C THR A 183 -10.88 16.55 -6.33
N SER A 184 -11.58 16.90 -5.25
CA SER A 184 -11.11 17.86 -4.27
C SER A 184 -9.93 17.27 -3.44
N TYR A 185 -9.29 18.14 -2.67
CA TYR A 185 -8.14 17.77 -1.87
C TYR A 185 -8.27 18.26 -0.44
N TYR A 186 -7.71 17.49 0.47
CA TYR A 186 -7.49 17.90 1.84
C TYR A 186 -6.01 18.01 2.13
N MET A 187 -5.60 19.08 2.83
CA MET A 187 -4.30 19.16 3.49
C MET A 187 -4.45 18.44 4.83
N ILE A 188 -3.74 17.34 4.97
CA ILE A 188 -3.87 16.43 6.12
C ILE A 188 -2.63 16.48 6.98
N ARG A 189 -2.80 16.79 8.28
CA ARG A 189 -1.71 16.73 9.26
C ARG A 189 -1.83 15.49 10.14
N PHE A 190 -0.77 14.73 10.20
CA PHE A 190 -0.55 13.69 11.20
C PHE A 190 0.00 14.31 12.49
N TRP A 191 0.09 13.50 13.54
CA TRP A 191 0.62 13.95 14.84
C TRP A 191 2.00 14.63 14.75
N ARG A 192 2.83 14.22 13.79
CA ARG A 192 4.15 14.79 13.52
C ARG A 192 4.36 14.93 12.01
N GLY A 193 5.01 16.01 11.60
CA GLY A 193 5.39 16.28 10.21
C GLY A 193 4.59 17.41 9.57
N GLU A 194 5.00 17.75 8.36
CA GLU A 194 4.31 18.73 7.52
C GLU A 194 3.00 18.17 6.97
N PRO A 195 2.02 19.02 6.69
CA PRO A 195 0.77 18.60 6.05
C PRO A 195 1.03 17.94 4.69
N LEU A 196 0.24 16.93 4.39
CA LEU A 196 0.30 16.19 3.13
C LEU A 196 -0.99 16.39 2.34
N THR A 197 -0.87 16.52 1.02
CA THR A 197 -2.00 16.60 0.11
C THR A 197 -2.61 15.23 -0.13
N TYR A 198 -3.89 15.07 0.21
CA TYR A 198 -4.69 13.87 0.01
C TYR A 198 -5.87 14.13 -0.92
N PRO A 199 -6.14 13.27 -1.92
CA PRO A 199 -7.41 13.28 -2.60
C PRO A 199 -8.55 13.05 -1.60
N ASP A 200 -9.64 13.78 -1.71
CA ASP A 200 -10.79 13.69 -0.80
C ASP A 200 -11.35 12.27 -0.71
N ILE A 201 -11.38 11.56 -1.83
CA ILE A 201 -11.83 10.17 -1.93
C ILE A 201 -11.01 9.19 -1.06
N CYS A 202 -9.81 9.59 -0.64
CA CYS A 202 -8.93 8.81 0.24
C CYS A 202 -9.04 9.21 1.72
N VAL A 203 -10.03 10.04 2.06
CA VAL A 203 -10.26 10.54 3.42
C VAL A 203 -11.66 10.16 3.88
N THR A 204 -11.78 9.61 5.08
CA THR A 204 -13.07 9.19 5.67
C THR A 204 -13.21 9.70 7.10
N ARG A 205 -14.44 9.95 7.57
CA ARG A 205 -14.69 10.32 8.97
C ARG A 205 -14.54 9.13 9.91
N HIS A 206 -14.88 7.95 9.42
CA HIS A 206 -14.99 6.74 10.23
C HIS A 206 -14.07 5.62 9.73
N LEU A 207 -13.78 4.68 10.61
CA LEU A 207 -13.18 3.41 10.20
C LEU A 207 -14.18 2.62 9.34
N PRO A 208 -13.69 1.81 8.38
CA PRO A 208 -14.53 0.88 7.66
C PRO A 208 -15.27 -0.07 8.61
N ILE A 209 -16.51 -0.41 8.26
CA ILE A 209 -17.24 -1.46 8.95
C ILE A 209 -16.82 -2.79 8.35
N ILE A 210 -16.27 -3.68 9.19
CA ILE A 210 -15.82 -5.01 8.81
C ILE A 210 -16.76 -6.04 9.41
N THR A 211 -17.33 -6.91 8.56
CA THR A 211 -18.20 -7.99 9.01
C THR A 211 -17.74 -9.34 8.42
N PRO A 212 -17.93 -10.45 9.15
CA PRO A 212 -17.65 -11.78 8.59
C PRO A 212 -18.45 -12.02 7.32
N MET A 213 -17.84 -12.71 6.36
CA MET A 213 -18.56 -13.16 5.15
C MET A 213 -19.35 -14.44 5.46
N PRO A 214 -20.61 -14.56 5.00
CA PRO A 214 -21.37 -15.81 5.12
C PRO A 214 -20.66 -16.98 4.44
N ARG A 215 -20.62 -18.15 5.10
CA ARG A 215 -19.91 -19.37 4.65
C ARG A 215 -20.09 -19.78 3.17
N PRO A 216 -21.28 -19.66 2.54
CA PRO A 216 -21.43 -20.01 1.11
C PRO A 216 -20.58 -19.17 0.15
N LYS A 217 -20.20 -17.93 0.56
CA LYS A 217 -19.34 -17.04 -0.24
C LYS A 217 -17.85 -17.18 0.10
N GLU A 218 -17.50 -17.79 1.23
CA GLU A 218 -16.10 -18.00 1.62
C GLU A 218 -15.36 -18.86 0.60
N ALA A 219 -16.02 -19.90 0.07
CA ALA A 219 -15.42 -20.81 -0.89
C ALA A 219 -15.09 -20.18 -2.27
N SER A 220 -15.62 -18.98 -2.55
CA SER A 220 -15.44 -18.30 -3.84
C SER A 220 -14.22 -17.38 -3.89
N ILE A 221 -13.60 -17.10 -2.74
CA ILE A 221 -12.49 -16.11 -2.61
C ILE A 221 -11.15 -16.82 -2.36
N CYS A 222 -11.17 -18.08 -1.94
CA CYS A 222 -9.96 -18.88 -1.66
C CYS A 222 -9.40 -19.60 -2.88
#